data_7908d10d86cc51a8b24116276685b9af
#
_entry.id   7908d10d86cc51a8b24116276685b9af
#
_cell.length_a   1.000
_cell.length_b   1.000
_cell.length_c   1.000
_cell.angle_alpha   90.00
_cell.angle_beta   90.00
_cell.angle_gamma   90.00
#
_symmetry.space_group_name_H-M   'P 1'
#
loop_
_entity.id
_entity.type
_entity.pdbx_description
1 polymer ?
#
loop_
_entity_poly.entity_id
_entity_poly.type
_entity_poly.pdbx_seq_one_letter_code
_entity_poly.pdbx_strand_id
1 'polypeptide(L)'
;MNQYEDMSLVYDKLTQDQPYHSWFNIVEHFLPSDSHDLLDIGCGTGNLTQLLTSLGEVTGMDISVDMLSIARQKTNQVKWIEGNMTHFNLNKKFNMITIFCDSLNYLETLNDVKMTFERVYQHLNKNGVFIIDVHTVHKMKTLFNNKSYIDESDNVFVGWDAICGDEPLSVYHEMTFFVSQQNGLYQRFDESHYQRTYEEQIYRNLLKDVGYHSVKTFTDFNIHSHEEDAHRLFFVAKK
;
A
#
# COMPACT_ATOMS: atom_id res chain seq x y z
N MET A 1 -26.97 4.87 8.89
CA MET A 1 -25.87 3.94 8.65
C MET A 1 -25.02 4.57 7.56
N ASN A 2 -23.76 4.84 7.86
CA ASN A 2 -22.87 5.53 6.92
C ASN A 2 -22.48 4.55 5.80
N GLN A 3 -22.64 4.98 4.58
CA GLN A 3 -22.35 4.24 3.35
C GLN A 3 -20.89 3.69 3.30
N TYR A 4 -19.99 4.30 4.06
CA TYR A 4 -18.57 3.95 4.18
C TYR A 4 -18.26 2.84 5.20
N GLU A 5 -19.08 2.66 6.25
CA GLU A 5 -18.88 1.54 7.21
C GLU A 5 -19.14 0.18 6.57
N ASP A 6 -20.11 0.09 5.67
CA ASP A 6 -20.44 -1.16 4.97
C ASP A 6 -19.38 -1.53 3.93
N MET A 7 -18.79 -0.53 3.26
CA MET A 7 -17.74 -0.72 2.24
C MET A 7 -16.44 -1.26 2.83
N SER A 8 -16.00 -0.72 3.92
CA SER A 8 -14.75 -1.13 4.55
C SER A 8 -14.80 -2.55 5.13
N LEU A 9 -16.00 -3.04 5.51
CA LEU A 9 -16.24 -4.46 5.85
C LEU A 9 -16.19 -5.36 4.60
N VAL A 10 -16.64 -4.84 3.45
CA VAL A 10 -16.54 -5.53 2.15
C VAL A 10 -15.08 -5.57 1.69
N TYR A 11 -14.35 -4.48 1.86
CA TYR A 11 -12.91 -4.39 1.54
C TYR A 11 -12.09 -5.47 2.25
N ASP A 12 -12.32 -5.70 3.54
CA ASP A 12 -11.63 -6.75 4.28
C ASP A 12 -11.90 -8.14 3.72
N LYS A 13 -13.12 -8.43 3.26
CA LYS A 13 -13.45 -9.72 2.63
C LYS A 13 -12.75 -9.89 1.29
N LEU A 14 -12.71 -8.84 0.47
CA LEU A 14 -12.07 -8.86 -0.83
C LEU A 14 -10.54 -8.94 -0.74
N THR A 15 -9.97 -8.50 0.36
CA THR A 15 -8.53 -8.49 0.59
C THR A 15 -8.04 -9.63 1.48
N GLN A 16 -8.93 -10.56 1.90
CA GLN A 16 -8.56 -11.70 2.76
C GLN A 16 -7.48 -12.59 2.12
N ASP A 17 -7.52 -12.76 0.81
CA ASP A 17 -6.58 -13.60 0.06
C ASP A 17 -5.27 -12.88 -0.28
N GLN A 18 -5.09 -11.63 0.14
CA GLN A 18 -3.83 -10.92 -0.07
C GLN A 18 -2.70 -11.59 0.73
N PRO A 19 -1.51 -11.76 0.13
CA PRO A 19 -0.41 -12.47 0.76
C PRO A 19 0.30 -11.62 1.83
N TYR A 20 -0.43 -11.15 2.86
CA TYR A 20 0.11 -10.29 3.93
C TYR A 20 1.35 -10.88 4.62
N HIS A 21 1.41 -12.20 4.74
CA HIS A 21 2.58 -12.88 5.28
C HIS A 21 3.83 -12.73 4.40
N SER A 22 3.68 -12.55 3.09
CA SER A 22 4.82 -12.29 2.20
C SER A 22 5.41 -10.89 2.43
N TRP A 23 4.58 -9.86 2.65
CA TRP A 23 5.06 -8.55 3.08
C TRP A 23 5.68 -8.59 4.46
N PHE A 24 5.06 -9.30 5.41
CA PHE A 24 5.62 -9.51 6.74
C PHE A 24 7.03 -10.10 6.69
N ASN A 25 7.23 -11.16 5.92
CA ASN A 25 8.54 -11.81 5.75
C ASN A 25 9.60 -10.85 5.17
N ILE A 26 9.20 -9.94 4.26
CA ILE A 26 10.09 -8.90 3.73
C ILE A 26 10.49 -7.94 4.86
N VAL A 27 9.52 -7.47 5.65
CA VAL A 27 9.80 -6.60 6.80
C VAL A 27 10.77 -7.28 7.76
N GLU A 28 10.47 -8.51 8.19
CA GLU A 28 11.32 -9.28 9.10
C GLU A 28 12.74 -9.45 8.56
N HIS A 29 12.89 -9.75 7.25
CA HIS A 29 14.19 -9.94 6.61
C HIS A 29 15.06 -8.67 6.62
N PHE A 30 14.47 -7.50 6.41
CA PHE A 30 15.19 -6.22 6.31
C PHE A 30 15.20 -5.42 7.61
N LEU A 31 14.51 -5.87 8.65
CA LEU A 31 14.45 -5.19 9.93
C LEU A 31 15.84 -5.12 10.57
N PRO A 32 16.34 -3.94 10.93
CA PRO A 32 17.60 -3.82 11.67
C PRO A 32 17.52 -4.52 13.03
N SER A 33 18.59 -5.16 13.47
CA SER A 33 18.61 -6.02 14.68
C SER A 33 18.24 -5.31 15.99
N ASP A 34 18.40 -3.99 16.06
CA ASP A 34 18.11 -3.17 17.25
C ASP A 34 16.84 -2.35 17.09
N SER A 35 15.90 -2.85 16.27
CA SER A 35 14.71 -2.12 15.86
C SER A 35 13.52 -2.46 16.71
N HIS A 36 12.85 -1.40 17.19
CA HIS A 36 11.61 -1.55 17.96
C HIS A 36 10.49 -0.61 17.50
N ASP A 37 10.77 0.34 16.60
CA ASP A 37 9.81 1.34 16.13
C ASP A 37 9.58 1.24 14.63
N LEU A 38 8.35 0.83 14.24
CA LEU A 38 7.90 0.69 12.86
C LEU A 38 6.77 1.69 12.55
N LEU A 39 6.77 2.22 11.34
CA LEU A 39 5.67 3.01 10.79
C LEU A 39 5.19 2.36 9.49
N ASP A 40 3.92 2.03 9.43
CA ASP A 40 3.24 1.52 8.24
C ASP A 40 2.32 2.61 7.69
N ILE A 41 2.65 3.14 6.51
CA ILE A 41 1.95 4.25 5.86
C ILE A 41 1.04 3.69 4.75
N GLY A 42 -0.20 4.18 4.69
CA GLY A 42 -1.25 3.59 3.85
C GLY A 42 -1.71 2.26 4.43
N CYS A 43 -1.83 2.19 5.75
CA CYS A 43 -2.08 0.95 6.49
C CYS A 43 -3.50 0.37 6.27
N GLY A 44 -4.42 1.14 5.69
CA GLY A 44 -5.79 0.73 5.44
C GLY A 44 -6.50 0.22 6.70
N THR A 45 -7.15 -0.93 6.60
CA THR A 45 -7.83 -1.61 7.71
C THR A 45 -6.87 -2.34 8.66
N GLY A 46 -5.55 -2.21 8.46
CA GLY A 46 -4.52 -2.70 9.38
C GLY A 46 -4.21 -4.20 9.29
N ASN A 47 -4.60 -4.89 8.23
CA ASN A 47 -4.37 -6.34 8.09
C ASN A 47 -2.88 -6.72 8.14
N LEU A 48 -2.01 -5.99 7.44
CA LEU A 48 -0.57 -6.15 7.55
C LEU A 48 -0.05 -5.57 8.86
N THR A 49 -0.47 -4.35 9.20
CA THR A 49 0.04 -3.59 10.35
C THR A 49 -0.06 -4.37 11.66
N GLN A 50 -1.16 -5.11 11.89
CA GLN A 50 -1.32 -5.93 13.08
C GLN A 50 -0.31 -7.09 13.15
N LEU A 51 0.10 -7.67 12.01
CA LEU A 51 1.12 -8.72 11.98
C LEU A 51 2.48 -8.17 12.41
N LEU A 52 2.78 -6.91 12.03
CA LEU A 52 4.05 -6.26 12.37
C LEU A 52 4.25 -6.04 13.88
N THR A 53 3.18 -6.11 14.69
CA THR A 53 3.27 -5.95 16.16
C THR A 53 4.13 -7.02 16.84
N SER A 54 4.34 -8.17 16.20
CA SER A 54 5.27 -9.20 16.68
C SER A 54 6.74 -8.80 16.55
N LEU A 55 7.05 -7.78 15.73
CA LEU A 55 8.40 -7.31 15.47
C LEU A 55 8.78 -6.08 16.31
N GLY A 56 7.82 -5.36 16.90
CA GLY A 56 8.09 -4.17 17.70
C GLY A 56 6.90 -3.25 17.93
N GLU A 57 7.16 -2.01 18.32
CA GLU A 57 6.14 -0.97 18.45
C GLU A 57 5.73 -0.46 17.06
N VAL A 58 4.44 -0.58 16.74
CA VAL A 58 3.94 -0.22 15.42
C VAL A 58 3.03 1.00 15.50
N THR A 59 3.26 1.92 14.58
CA THR A 59 2.34 3.00 14.24
C THR A 59 1.79 2.74 12.85
N GLY A 60 0.46 2.75 12.70
CA GLY A 60 -0.23 2.70 11.40
C GLY A 60 -0.74 4.09 11.04
N MET A 61 -0.50 4.54 9.83
CA MET A 61 -0.98 5.82 9.31
C MET A 61 -1.74 5.62 8.00
N ASP A 62 -2.92 6.21 7.92
CA ASP A 62 -3.73 6.24 6.71
C ASP A 62 -4.45 7.59 6.58
N ILE A 63 -4.81 7.96 5.36
CA ILE A 63 -5.59 9.18 5.09
C ILE A 63 -7.07 8.95 5.37
N SER A 64 -7.54 7.71 5.30
CA SER A 64 -8.94 7.34 5.48
C SER A 64 -9.27 7.09 6.95
N VAL A 65 -10.13 7.95 7.50
CA VAL A 65 -10.66 7.79 8.87
C VAL A 65 -11.50 6.51 9.00
N ASP A 66 -12.22 6.16 7.94
CA ASP A 66 -13.09 4.97 7.91
C ASP A 66 -12.26 3.68 7.97
N MET A 67 -11.17 3.58 7.19
CA MET A 67 -10.22 2.48 7.26
C MET A 67 -9.61 2.35 8.66
N LEU A 68 -9.18 3.47 9.24
CA LEU A 68 -8.62 3.49 10.59
C LEU A 68 -9.65 3.14 11.67
N SER A 69 -10.93 3.41 11.45
CA SER A 69 -12.01 3.00 12.37
C SER A 69 -12.07 1.47 12.49
N ILE A 70 -11.94 0.76 11.37
CA ILE A 70 -11.88 -0.71 11.34
C ILE A 70 -10.58 -1.22 11.94
N ALA A 71 -9.45 -0.62 11.56
CA ALA A 71 -8.16 -1.00 12.09
C ALA A 71 -8.13 -0.96 13.64
N ARG A 72 -8.73 0.07 14.24
CA ARG A 72 -8.87 0.21 15.70
C ARG A 72 -9.72 -0.88 16.34
N GLN A 73 -10.69 -1.46 15.63
CA GLN A 73 -11.50 -2.56 16.14
C GLN A 73 -10.74 -3.89 16.15
N LYS A 74 -9.76 -4.06 15.25
CA LYS A 74 -8.96 -5.29 15.12
C LYS A 74 -7.92 -5.44 16.22
N THR A 75 -7.24 -4.34 16.58
CA THR A 75 -6.19 -4.37 17.61
C THR A 75 -5.97 -3.02 18.28
N ASN A 76 -5.68 -3.06 19.57
CA ASN A 76 -5.25 -1.91 20.38
C ASN A 76 -3.73 -1.84 20.57
N GLN A 77 -2.96 -2.75 19.97
CA GLN A 77 -1.50 -2.80 20.07
C GLN A 77 -0.80 -1.82 19.11
N VAL A 78 -1.54 -1.25 18.16
CA VAL A 78 -1.04 -0.31 17.16
C VAL A 78 -1.49 1.11 17.47
N LYS A 79 -0.60 2.07 17.33
CA LYS A 79 -0.96 3.50 17.37
C LYS A 79 -1.47 3.93 15.98
N TRP A 80 -2.77 4.09 15.86
CA TRP A 80 -3.41 4.51 14.60
C TRP A 80 -3.48 6.03 14.48
N ILE A 81 -3.00 6.58 13.35
CA ILE A 81 -2.90 8.02 13.08
C ILE A 81 -3.52 8.32 11.72
N GLU A 82 -4.43 9.30 11.67
CA GLU A 82 -4.85 9.91 10.42
C GLU A 82 -3.73 10.80 9.88
N GLY A 83 -3.36 10.63 8.61
CA GLY A 83 -2.30 11.43 8.02
C GLY A 83 -2.13 11.22 6.51
N ASN A 84 -1.70 12.27 5.83
CA ASN A 84 -1.36 12.24 4.43
C ASN A 84 0.15 11.99 4.28
N MET A 85 0.53 10.99 3.49
CA MET A 85 1.93 10.57 3.32
C MET A 85 2.83 11.67 2.73
N THR A 86 2.28 12.67 2.04
CA THR A 86 3.04 13.79 1.48
C THR A 86 3.34 14.90 2.50
N HIS A 87 2.63 14.97 3.63
CA HIS A 87 2.66 16.15 4.53
C HIS A 87 2.78 15.83 6.03
N PHE A 88 2.94 14.59 6.44
CA PHE A 88 2.91 14.23 7.86
C PHE A 88 4.13 14.75 8.66
N ASN A 89 3.90 14.97 9.97
CA ASN A 89 4.95 15.18 10.95
C ASN A 89 4.54 14.56 12.31
N LEU A 90 5.18 13.46 12.67
CA LEU A 90 4.83 12.68 13.87
C LEU A 90 5.69 13.04 15.10
N ASN A 91 6.67 13.93 14.97
CA ASN A 91 7.64 14.27 16.03
C ASN A 91 8.32 13.01 16.63
N LYS A 92 8.40 11.93 15.86
CA LYS A 92 9.02 10.65 16.21
C LYS A 92 9.82 10.16 15.01
N LYS A 93 10.88 9.39 15.27
CA LYS A 93 11.65 8.70 14.25
C LYS A 93 11.49 7.20 14.41
N PHE A 94 11.59 6.50 13.29
CA PHE A 94 11.37 5.06 13.20
C PHE A 94 12.61 4.35 12.69
N ASN A 95 12.77 3.10 13.05
CA ASN A 95 13.83 2.25 12.53
C ASN A 95 13.48 1.69 11.16
N MET A 96 12.19 1.45 10.93
CA MET A 96 11.67 1.03 9.63
C MET A 96 10.37 1.77 9.32
N ILE A 97 10.24 2.16 8.05
CA ILE A 97 9.00 2.74 7.51
C ILE A 97 8.62 1.94 6.27
N THR A 98 7.34 1.58 6.15
CA THR A 98 6.79 0.83 5.02
C THR A 98 5.68 1.61 4.33
N ILE A 99 5.56 1.44 2.99
CA ILE A 99 4.40 1.82 2.19
C ILE A 99 4.13 0.64 1.28
N PHE A 100 3.15 -0.19 1.62
CA PHE A 100 2.87 -1.43 0.93
C PHE A 100 1.49 -1.48 0.27
N CYS A 101 1.22 -2.61 -0.37
CA CYS A 101 -0.04 -2.85 -1.07
C CYS A 101 -0.37 -1.74 -2.06
N ASP A 102 0.65 -1.35 -2.85
CA ASP A 102 0.54 -0.31 -3.88
C ASP A 102 -0.02 1.04 -3.41
N SER A 103 0.00 1.32 -2.10
CA SER A 103 -0.48 2.58 -1.55
C SER A 103 0.25 3.81 -2.11
N LEU A 104 1.53 3.67 -2.48
CA LEU A 104 2.28 4.76 -3.13
C LEU A 104 1.71 5.11 -4.51
N ASN A 105 1.11 4.14 -5.21
CA ASN A 105 0.56 4.36 -6.55
C ASN A 105 -0.68 5.28 -6.58
N TYR A 106 -1.30 5.56 -5.44
CA TYR A 106 -2.36 6.56 -5.32
C TYR A 106 -1.85 8.01 -5.43
N LEU A 107 -0.54 8.23 -5.44
CA LEU A 107 0.04 9.55 -5.66
C LEU A 107 0.05 9.88 -7.15
N GLU A 108 -0.68 10.92 -7.52
CA GLU A 108 -0.92 11.29 -8.92
C GLU A 108 0.32 11.89 -9.59
N THR A 109 1.16 12.62 -8.82
CA THR A 109 2.29 13.36 -9.37
C THR A 109 3.63 12.84 -8.85
N LEU A 110 4.66 12.99 -9.69
CA LEU A 110 6.04 12.68 -9.29
C LEU A 110 6.52 13.58 -8.14
N ASN A 111 5.98 14.79 -8.03
CA ASN A 111 6.28 15.69 -6.93
C ASN A 111 5.74 15.16 -5.60
N ASP A 112 4.55 14.56 -5.59
CA ASP A 112 3.97 13.95 -4.39
C ASP A 112 4.77 12.74 -3.94
N VAL A 113 5.25 11.92 -4.88
CA VAL A 113 6.18 10.82 -4.60
C VAL A 113 7.46 11.34 -3.95
N LYS A 114 8.07 12.41 -4.50
CA LYS A 114 9.27 13.03 -3.94
C LYS A 114 9.01 13.57 -2.53
N MET A 115 7.92 14.32 -2.33
CA MET A 115 7.53 14.85 -1.02
C MET A 115 7.36 13.71 0.00
N THR A 116 6.73 12.60 -0.38
CA THR A 116 6.59 11.42 0.47
C THR A 116 7.95 10.87 0.87
N PHE A 117 8.88 10.69 -0.08
CA PHE A 117 10.23 10.19 0.21
C PHE A 117 11.01 11.11 1.14
N GLU A 118 10.87 12.43 0.98
CA GLU A 118 11.46 13.43 1.87
C GLU A 118 10.89 13.35 3.29
N ARG A 119 9.55 13.18 3.42
CA ARG A 119 8.89 13.02 4.73
C ARG A 119 9.32 11.73 5.42
N VAL A 120 9.36 10.63 4.69
CA VAL A 120 9.85 9.35 5.22
C VAL A 120 11.31 9.47 5.66
N TYR A 121 12.17 10.07 4.84
CA TYR A 121 13.57 10.27 5.17
C TYR A 121 13.75 11.08 6.46
N GLN A 122 12.97 12.14 6.66
CA GLN A 122 12.99 12.97 7.87
C GLN A 122 12.58 12.16 9.11
N HIS A 123 11.67 11.17 8.97
CA HIS A 123 11.17 10.34 10.06
C HIS A 123 11.95 9.05 10.28
N LEU A 124 12.96 8.74 9.47
CA LEU A 124 13.85 7.60 9.71
C LEU A 124 14.98 7.96 10.67
N ASN A 125 15.30 7.01 11.55
CA ASN A 125 16.55 7.02 12.32
C ASN A 125 17.77 6.90 11.38
N LYS A 126 18.95 7.21 11.89
CA LYS A 126 20.21 6.88 11.20
C LYS A 126 20.29 5.37 11.03
N ASN A 127 20.64 4.90 9.84
CA ASN A 127 20.62 3.49 9.41
C ASN A 127 19.22 2.88 9.35
N GLY A 128 18.17 3.68 9.43
CA GLY A 128 16.80 3.22 9.26
C GLY A 128 16.52 2.75 7.83
N VAL A 129 15.54 1.87 7.68
CA VAL A 129 15.17 1.24 6.42
C VAL A 129 13.80 1.72 5.98
N PHE A 130 13.68 2.08 4.71
CA PHE A 130 12.42 2.37 4.04
C PHE A 130 12.13 1.30 3.00
N ILE A 131 10.95 0.71 3.05
CA ILE A 131 10.53 -0.30 2.07
C ILE A 131 9.21 0.14 1.46
N ILE A 132 9.16 0.09 0.13
CA ILE A 132 7.95 0.33 -0.65
C ILE A 132 7.74 -0.77 -1.67
N ASP A 133 6.50 -0.96 -2.07
CA ASP A 133 6.17 -1.67 -3.30
C ASP A 133 5.28 -0.81 -4.21
N VAL A 134 5.42 -1.04 -5.51
CA VAL A 134 4.64 -0.37 -6.55
C VAL A 134 4.29 -1.35 -7.67
N HIS A 135 3.30 -1.00 -8.44
CA HIS A 135 3.04 -1.70 -9.71
C HIS A 135 4.22 -1.58 -10.67
N THR A 136 4.54 -2.68 -11.34
CA THR A 136 5.53 -2.65 -12.42
C THR A 136 4.96 -2.01 -13.68
N VAL A 137 5.84 -1.54 -14.57
CA VAL A 137 5.45 -1.09 -15.91
C VAL A 137 4.78 -2.22 -16.70
N HIS A 138 5.27 -3.46 -16.52
CA HIS A 138 4.69 -4.65 -17.15
C HIS A 138 3.22 -4.82 -16.72
N LYS A 139 2.91 -4.78 -15.43
CA LYS A 139 1.54 -4.90 -14.92
C LYS A 139 0.62 -3.83 -15.49
N MET A 140 1.07 -2.57 -15.54
CA MET A 140 0.28 -1.46 -16.11
C MET A 140 -0.03 -1.70 -17.59
N LYS A 141 0.91 -2.20 -18.37
CA LYS A 141 0.74 -2.44 -19.82
C LYS A 141 -0.03 -3.70 -20.17
N THR A 142 -0.07 -4.69 -19.29
CA THR A 142 -0.67 -6.00 -19.58
C THR A 142 -1.98 -6.25 -18.84
N LEU A 143 -2.03 -5.98 -17.53
CA LEU A 143 -3.23 -6.22 -16.72
C LEU A 143 -4.13 -5.00 -16.63
N PHE A 144 -3.57 -3.79 -16.58
CA PHE A 144 -4.34 -2.55 -16.38
C PHE A 144 -4.54 -1.73 -17.66
N ASN A 145 -4.36 -2.37 -18.80
CA ASN A 145 -4.48 -1.71 -20.10
C ASN A 145 -5.85 -2.03 -20.75
N ASN A 146 -6.89 -1.30 -20.33
CA ASN A 146 -8.27 -1.44 -20.82
C ASN A 146 -8.75 -2.90 -20.71
N LYS A 147 -8.69 -3.46 -19.50
CA LYS A 147 -9.11 -4.82 -19.17
C LYS A 147 -10.27 -4.79 -18.19
N SER A 148 -11.17 -5.74 -18.36
CA SER A 148 -12.28 -5.96 -17.43
C SER A 148 -12.10 -7.29 -16.70
N TYR A 149 -12.46 -7.30 -15.44
CA TYR A 149 -12.38 -8.44 -14.54
C TYR A 149 -13.70 -8.66 -13.85
N ILE A 150 -14.02 -9.90 -13.57
CA ILE A 150 -15.15 -10.29 -12.75
C ILE A 150 -14.60 -11.25 -11.70
N ASP A 151 -14.97 -11.00 -10.46
CA ASP A 151 -14.67 -11.89 -9.35
C ASP A 151 -15.92 -12.10 -8.50
N GLU A 152 -16.06 -13.30 -7.94
CA GLU A 152 -17.16 -13.66 -7.06
C GLU A 152 -16.59 -14.49 -5.91
N SER A 153 -16.68 -13.96 -4.70
CA SER A 153 -16.29 -14.66 -3.49
C SER A 153 -17.36 -14.53 -2.42
N ASP A 154 -17.72 -15.62 -1.78
CA ASP A 154 -18.75 -15.71 -0.74
C ASP A 154 -20.06 -15.02 -1.13
N ASN A 155 -20.31 -13.84 -0.60
CA ASN A 155 -21.54 -13.05 -0.81
C ASN A 155 -21.29 -11.76 -1.58
N VAL A 156 -20.13 -11.61 -2.22
CA VAL A 156 -19.72 -10.40 -2.94
C VAL A 156 -19.40 -10.74 -4.39
N PHE A 157 -20.06 -10.05 -5.32
CA PHE A 157 -19.72 -10.04 -6.74
C PHE A 157 -19.06 -8.72 -7.08
N VAL A 158 -17.96 -8.76 -7.82
CA VAL A 158 -17.20 -7.58 -8.25
C VAL A 158 -17.09 -7.55 -9.77
N GLY A 159 -17.54 -6.45 -10.36
CA GLY A 159 -17.17 -6.07 -11.71
C GLY A 159 -16.09 -4.98 -11.62
N TRP A 160 -14.97 -5.15 -12.31
CA TRP A 160 -13.86 -4.23 -12.27
C TRP A 160 -13.33 -3.94 -13.67
N ASP A 161 -13.34 -2.67 -14.06
CA ASP A 161 -12.73 -2.17 -15.27
C ASP A 161 -11.44 -1.40 -14.94
N ALA A 162 -10.32 -1.86 -15.50
CA ALA A 162 -9.03 -1.16 -15.44
C ALA A 162 -8.86 -0.35 -16.73
N ILE A 163 -9.18 0.94 -16.68
CA ILE A 163 -9.19 1.86 -17.83
C ILE A 163 -7.91 2.68 -17.83
N CYS A 164 -7.19 2.72 -18.96
CA CYS A 164 -5.99 3.56 -19.08
C CYS A 164 -6.34 5.02 -18.72
N GLY A 165 -5.53 5.61 -17.84
CA GLY A 165 -5.64 7.02 -17.50
C GLY A 165 -4.99 7.93 -18.56
N ASP A 166 -5.18 9.24 -18.41
CA ASP A 166 -4.67 10.25 -19.34
C ASP A 166 -3.14 10.42 -19.26
N GLU A 167 -2.57 10.13 -18.11
CA GLU A 167 -1.13 10.22 -17.90
C GLU A 167 -0.41 8.87 -18.22
N PRO A 168 0.86 8.91 -18.67
CA PRO A 168 1.61 7.68 -18.88
C PRO A 168 1.66 6.81 -17.64
N LEU A 169 1.42 5.50 -17.80
CA LEU A 169 1.44 4.49 -16.74
C LEU A 169 0.45 4.79 -15.60
N SER A 170 -0.69 5.37 -15.94
CA SER A 170 -1.82 5.56 -15.03
C SER A 170 -3.03 4.70 -15.41
N VAL A 171 -3.90 4.47 -14.45
CA VAL A 171 -5.10 3.65 -14.59
C VAL A 171 -6.22 4.20 -13.70
N TYR A 172 -7.44 4.18 -14.20
CA TYR A 172 -8.65 4.29 -13.40
C TYR A 172 -9.20 2.88 -13.17
N HIS A 173 -9.37 2.52 -11.92
CA HIS A 173 -10.05 1.29 -11.51
C HIS A 173 -11.49 1.64 -11.18
N GLU A 174 -12.40 1.33 -12.10
CA GLU A 174 -13.84 1.48 -11.90
C GLU A 174 -14.40 0.16 -11.40
N MET A 175 -14.81 0.12 -10.14
CA MET A 175 -15.27 -1.10 -9.48
C MET A 175 -16.72 -0.98 -9.07
N THR A 176 -17.51 -2.01 -9.40
CA THR A 176 -18.88 -2.16 -8.94
C THR A 176 -18.99 -3.43 -8.09
N PHE A 177 -19.44 -3.27 -6.87
CA PHE A 177 -19.64 -4.35 -5.92
C PHE A 177 -21.12 -4.61 -5.74
N PHE A 178 -21.53 -5.88 -5.72
CA PHE A 178 -22.85 -6.33 -5.32
C PHE A 178 -22.72 -7.26 -4.13
N VAL A 179 -23.20 -6.79 -2.97
CA VAL A 179 -23.13 -7.53 -1.71
C VAL A 179 -24.47 -8.16 -1.41
N SER A 180 -24.52 -9.49 -1.31
CA SER A 180 -25.73 -10.24 -0.99
C SER A 180 -26.24 -9.90 0.41
N GLN A 181 -27.54 -9.69 0.51
CA GLN A 181 -28.26 -9.39 1.75
C GLN A 181 -29.10 -10.58 2.19
N GLN A 182 -29.42 -10.67 3.50
CA GLN A 182 -30.25 -11.77 4.05
C GLN A 182 -31.64 -11.92 3.43
N ASN A 183 -32.17 -10.85 2.83
CA ASN A 183 -33.48 -10.84 2.12
C ASN A 183 -33.41 -11.31 0.68
N GLY A 184 -32.26 -11.79 0.19
CA GLY A 184 -32.05 -12.23 -1.18
C GLY A 184 -31.85 -11.10 -2.21
N LEU A 185 -31.75 -9.86 -1.75
CA LEU A 185 -31.38 -8.70 -2.58
C LEU A 185 -29.87 -8.46 -2.54
N TYR A 186 -29.39 -7.59 -3.42
CA TYR A 186 -28.02 -7.14 -3.44
C TYR A 186 -27.97 -5.64 -3.13
N GLN A 187 -26.98 -5.25 -2.33
CA GLN A 187 -26.61 -3.85 -2.17
C GLN A 187 -25.46 -3.55 -3.12
N ARG A 188 -25.62 -2.49 -3.93
CA ARG A 188 -24.60 -2.04 -4.89
C ARG A 188 -23.77 -0.92 -4.29
N PHE A 189 -22.45 -0.99 -4.55
CA PHE A 189 -21.47 0.06 -4.27
C PHE A 189 -20.63 0.29 -5.51
N ASP A 190 -20.26 1.53 -5.78
CA ASP A 190 -19.37 1.88 -6.88
C ASP A 190 -18.16 2.62 -6.31
N GLU A 191 -16.97 2.27 -6.78
CA GLU A 191 -15.72 2.94 -6.43
C GLU A 191 -14.90 3.25 -7.67
N SER A 192 -14.23 4.40 -7.64
CA SER A 192 -13.27 4.80 -8.65
C SER A 192 -11.95 5.13 -7.97
N HIS A 193 -10.86 4.46 -8.40
CA HIS A 193 -9.52 4.68 -7.88
C HIS A 193 -8.58 5.02 -9.02
N TYR A 194 -7.87 6.12 -8.89
CA TYR A 194 -6.77 6.45 -9.78
C TYR A 194 -5.46 5.95 -9.18
N GLN A 195 -4.67 5.25 -10.01
CA GLN A 195 -3.33 4.85 -9.64
C GLN A 195 -2.35 5.16 -10.78
N ARG A 196 -1.10 5.44 -10.41
CA ARG A 196 -0.01 5.70 -11.33
C ARG A 196 1.29 5.08 -10.86
N THR A 197 2.07 4.57 -11.79
CA THR A 197 3.46 4.14 -11.53
C THR A 197 4.43 4.88 -12.42
N TYR A 198 5.71 4.68 -12.19
CA TYR A 198 6.80 5.23 -12.98
C TYR A 198 7.82 4.13 -13.27
N GLU A 199 8.70 4.39 -14.23
CA GLU A 199 9.85 3.51 -14.50
C GLU A 199 10.74 3.38 -13.25
N GLU A 200 11.29 2.21 -12.99
CA GLU A 200 12.13 1.91 -11.81
C GLU A 200 13.23 2.96 -11.60
N GLN A 201 13.88 3.39 -12.69
CA GLN A 201 14.98 4.34 -12.61
C GLN A 201 14.55 5.71 -12.07
N ILE A 202 13.30 6.11 -12.29
CA ILE A 202 12.74 7.36 -11.74
C ILE A 202 12.66 7.27 -10.23
N TYR A 203 12.10 6.21 -9.68
CA TYR A 203 12.05 5.98 -8.23
C TYR A 203 13.45 5.92 -7.61
N ARG A 204 14.39 5.20 -8.26
CA ARG A 204 15.79 5.12 -7.81
C ARG A 204 16.46 6.48 -7.73
N ASN A 205 16.25 7.32 -8.74
CA ASN A 205 16.81 8.67 -8.78
C ASN A 205 16.22 9.53 -7.68
N LEU A 206 14.90 9.54 -7.49
CA LEU A 206 14.25 10.28 -6.41
C LEU A 206 14.75 9.86 -5.02
N LEU A 207 14.88 8.56 -4.76
CA LEU A 207 15.41 8.07 -3.49
C LEU A 207 16.84 8.55 -3.25
N LYS A 208 17.71 8.51 -4.28
CA LYS A 208 19.08 9.02 -4.19
C LYS A 208 19.12 10.53 -3.97
N ASP A 209 18.31 11.30 -4.70
CA ASP A 209 18.24 12.75 -4.60
C ASP A 209 17.77 13.21 -3.21
N VAL A 210 16.90 12.45 -2.56
CA VAL A 210 16.46 12.68 -1.17
C VAL A 210 17.57 12.38 -0.15
N GLY A 211 18.53 11.52 -0.50
CA GLY A 211 19.71 11.23 0.35
C GLY A 211 19.84 9.79 0.81
N TYR A 212 19.01 8.86 0.31
CA TYR A 212 19.21 7.44 0.62
C TYR A 212 20.50 6.92 -0.01
N HIS A 213 21.38 6.33 0.82
CA HIS A 213 22.71 5.92 0.38
C HIS A 213 22.76 4.55 -0.30
N SER A 214 21.75 3.70 -0.09
CA SER A 214 21.63 2.37 -0.69
C SER A 214 20.19 2.12 -1.11
N VAL A 215 19.98 1.68 -2.34
CA VAL A 215 18.66 1.31 -2.88
C VAL A 215 18.80 -0.04 -3.58
N LYS A 216 18.17 -1.06 -3.00
CA LYS A 216 18.01 -2.40 -3.59
C LYS A 216 16.61 -2.53 -4.17
N THR A 217 16.46 -3.35 -5.21
CA THR A 217 15.15 -3.71 -5.77
C THR A 217 15.05 -5.21 -5.99
N PHE A 218 13.82 -5.72 -5.96
CA PHE A 218 13.47 -7.08 -6.31
C PHE A 218 11.98 -7.13 -6.70
N THR A 219 11.53 -8.23 -7.24
CA THR A 219 10.18 -8.37 -7.77
C THR A 219 9.42 -9.53 -7.11
N ASP A 220 8.08 -9.43 -7.10
CA ASP A 220 7.11 -10.47 -6.73
C ASP A 220 7.48 -11.25 -5.46
N PHE A 221 7.86 -10.53 -4.38
CA PHE A 221 8.25 -11.07 -3.07
C PHE A 221 9.52 -11.93 -3.04
N ASN A 222 10.23 -12.09 -4.15
CA ASN A 222 11.49 -12.83 -4.19
C ASN A 222 12.68 -11.86 -4.11
N ILE A 223 13.26 -11.73 -2.91
CA ILE A 223 14.37 -10.80 -2.60
C ILE A 223 15.66 -11.05 -3.41
N HIS A 224 15.72 -12.15 -4.16
CA HIS A 224 16.85 -12.55 -5.01
C HIS A 224 16.53 -12.46 -6.50
N SER A 225 15.30 -12.08 -6.88
CA SER A 225 14.85 -12.05 -8.26
C SER A 225 14.52 -10.63 -8.71
N HIS A 226 14.67 -10.39 -10.01
CA HIS A 226 14.26 -9.17 -10.68
C HIS A 226 13.79 -9.53 -12.10
N GLU A 227 12.52 -9.96 -12.19
CA GLU A 227 11.93 -10.43 -13.44
C GLU A 227 11.28 -9.28 -14.20
N GLU A 228 11.40 -9.28 -15.53
CA GLU A 228 10.84 -8.23 -16.39
C GLU A 228 9.31 -8.29 -16.50
N ASP A 229 8.73 -9.49 -16.37
CA ASP A 229 7.30 -9.76 -16.44
C ASP A 229 6.61 -9.78 -15.07
N ALA A 230 7.31 -9.41 -14.01
CA ALA A 230 6.79 -9.29 -12.67
C ALA A 230 5.66 -8.25 -12.57
N HIS A 231 4.79 -8.42 -11.56
CA HIS A 231 3.66 -7.52 -11.34
C HIS A 231 3.91 -6.48 -10.23
N ARG A 232 4.86 -6.76 -9.33
CA ARG A 232 5.16 -5.92 -8.16
C ARG A 232 6.65 -5.68 -8.06
N LEU A 233 7.02 -4.41 -7.90
CA LEU A 233 8.41 -3.98 -7.74
C LEU A 233 8.60 -3.42 -6.33
N PHE A 234 9.56 -3.97 -5.61
CA PHE A 234 9.95 -3.53 -4.28
C PHE A 234 11.21 -2.67 -4.33
N PHE A 235 11.25 -1.66 -3.46
CA PHE A 235 12.46 -0.88 -3.18
C PHE A 235 12.77 -0.97 -1.69
N VAL A 236 14.02 -1.24 -1.37
CA VAL A 236 14.57 -1.20 -0.01
C VAL A 236 15.65 -0.13 0.02
N ALA A 237 15.36 0.96 0.67
CA ALA A 237 16.23 2.14 0.75
C ALA A 237 16.76 2.34 2.17
N LYS A 238 18.06 2.62 2.33
CA LYS A 238 18.72 2.86 3.63
C LYS A 238 19.14 4.31 3.77
N LYS A 239 18.85 4.88 4.95
CA LYS A 239 19.28 6.23 5.34
C LYS A 239 20.68 6.24 5.92
#